data_2b06116c2bdc607caa759cf2bfff3b7d
#
_entry.id   2b06116c2bdc607caa759cf2bfff3b7d
#
_cell.length_a   1.000
_cell.length_b   1.000
_cell.length_c   1.000
_cell.angle_alpha   90.00
_cell.angle_beta   90.00
_cell.angle_gamma   90.00
#
_symmetry.space_group_name_H-M   'P 1'
#
loop_
_entity.id
_entity.type
_entity.pdbx_description
1 polymer ?
#
loop_
_entity_poly.entity_id
_entity_poly.type
_entity_poly.pdbx_seq_one_letter_code
_entity_poly.pdbx_strand_id
1 'polypeptide(L)'
;MKVLKVKYAIWAQDMERALSFYESLFDGAITLRTETWSEVDVCGAIIGIHADGEGKRTWTGLSFQLDDLREGIEKMIQCGGELTREPVDTEEDPLHLAMCVDPDGNEFMMTQRRS
;
A
#
# COMPACT_ATOMS: atom_id res chain seq x y z
N MET A 1 -10.99 15.44 -25.51
CA MET A 1 -10.52 15.39 -24.13
C MET A 1 -9.19 14.65 -24.04
N LYS A 2 -8.44 14.89 -22.97
CA LYS A 2 -7.13 14.25 -22.77
C LYS A 2 -6.97 13.86 -21.31
N VAL A 3 -6.59 12.60 -21.04
CA VAL A 3 -6.24 12.16 -19.69
C VAL A 3 -4.85 12.69 -19.35
N LEU A 4 -4.72 13.45 -18.26
CA LEU A 4 -3.46 14.03 -17.83
C LEU A 4 -2.73 13.14 -16.83
N LYS A 5 -3.47 12.47 -15.95
CA LYS A 5 -2.91 11.57 -14.92
C LYS A 5 -3.90 10.48 -14.60
N VAL A 6 -3.37 9.35 -14.17
CA VAL A 6 -4.16 8.28 -13.56
C VAL A 6 -3.77 8.22 -12.10
N LYS A 7 -4.74 8.30 -11.21
CA LYS A 7 -4.52 8.25 -9.76
C LYS A 7 -5.27 7.06 -9.18
N TYR A 8 -4.71 6.48 -8.13
CA TYR A 8 -5.34 5.41 -7.37
C TYR A 8 -5.90 5.99 -6.08
N ALA A 9 -7.20 5.90 -5.86
CA ALA A 9 -7.84 6.49 -4.67
C ALA A 9 -8.07 5.44 -3.59
N ILE A 10 -7.62 5.74 -2.39
CA ILE A 10 -7.89 4.95 -1.18
C ILE A 10 -8.43 5.86 -0.08
N TRP A 11 -8.89 5.27 1.01
CA TRP A 11 -9.53 6.00 2.10
C TRP A 11 -8.69 5.97 3.36
N ALA A 12 -8.74 7.03 4.15
CA ALA A 12 -8.08 7.11 5.44
C ALA A 12 -9.03 7.61 6.52
N GLN A 13 -8.99 6.98 7.69
CA GLN A 13 -9.58 7.53 8.91
C GLN A 13 -8.65 8.61 9.49
N ASP A 14 -7.35 8.38 9.38
CA ASP A 14 -6.30 9.25 9.91
C ASP A 14 -5.33 9.58 8.78
N MET A 15 -5.45 10.79 8.22
CA MET A 15 -4.66 11.21 7.06
C MET A 15 -3.16 11.14 7.31
N GLU A 16 -2.69 11.65 8.46
CA GLU A 16 -1.24 11.66 8.74
C GLU A 16 -0.68 10.27 8.94
N ARG A 17 -1.45 9.37 9.55
CA ARG A 17 -1.06 7.97 9.68
C ARG A 17 -0.98 7.28 8.31
N ALA A 18 -1.93 7.55 7.42
CA ALA A 18 -1.94 6.99 6.07
C ALA A 18 -0.74 7.49 5.27
N LEU A 19 -0.47 8.79 5.30
CA LEU A 19 0.68 9.38 4.61
C LEU A 19 1.99 8.77 5.12
N SER A 20 2.14 8.67 6.43
CA SER A 20 3.32 8.09 7.06
C SER A 20 3.54 6.64 6.65
N PHE A 21 2.48 5.87 6.56
CA PHE A 21 2.53 4.46 6.15
C PHE A 21 3.13 4.30 4.75
N TYR A 22 2.56 4.99 3.76
CA TYR A 22 3.00 4.84 2.37
C TYR A 22 4.35 5.51 2.10
N GLU A 23 4.64 6.61 2.78
CA GLU A 23 5.96 7.25 2.70
C GLU A 23 7.05 6.34 3.26
N SER A 24 6.81 5.78 4.46
CA SER A 24 7.83 4.98 5.16
C SER A 24 8.01 3.61 4.54
N LEU A 25 6.91 2.95 4.15
CA LEU A 25 6.98 1.58 3.62
C LEU A 25 7.60 1.52 2.23
N PHE A 26 7.20 2.43 1.35
CA PHE A 26 7.55 2.35 -0.07
C PHE A 26 8.48 3.46 -0.55
N ASP A 27 9.10 4.22 0.34
CA ASP A 27 9.87 5.42 -0.03
C ASP A 27 9.04 6.37 -0.89
N GLY A 28 7.75 6.48 -0.59
CA GLY A 28 6.87 7.36 -1.33
C GLY A 28 7.17 8.82 -1.08
N ALA A 29 6.96 9.65 -2.10
CA ALA A 29 7.11 11.09 -1.99
C ALA A 29 5.73 11.72 -1.82
N ILE A 30 5.50 12.42 -0.70
CA ILE A 30 4.25 13.15 -0.49
C ILE A 30 4.29 14.39 -1.38
N THR A 31 3.46 14.41 -2.42
CA THR A 31 3.41 15.50 -3.40
C THR A 31 2.29 16.50 -3.13
N LEU A 32 1.30 16.09 -2.34
CA LEU A 32 0.21 16.96 -1.90
C LEU A 32 -0.24 16.50 -0.51
N ARG A 33 -0.30 17.44 0.42
CA ARG A 33 -0.71 17.17 1.80
C ARG A 33 -1.83 18.14 2.17
N THR A 34 -3.04 17.62 2.31
CA THR A 34 -4.18 18.39 2.84
C THR A 34 -4.97 17.53 3.82
N GLU A 35 -5.91 18.15 4.53
CA GLU A 35 -6.75 17.43 5.49
C GLU A 35 -7.79 16.53 4.83
N THR A 36 -8.16 16.83 3.57
CA THR A 36 -9.24 16.12 2.88
C THR A 36 -8.76 15.20 1.78
N TRP A 37 -7.66 15.55 1.09
CA TRP A 37 -7.10 14.76 0.01
C TRP A 37 -5.60 14.99 -0.05
N SER A 38 -4.85 13.91 -0.06
CA SER A 38 -3.39 13.96 -0.18
C SER A 38 -2.93 13.02 -1.27
N GLU A 39 -1.71 13.20 -1.76
CA GLU A 39 -1.14 12.37 -2.81
C GLU A 39 0.28 11.94 -2.47
N VAL A 40 0.55 10.66 -2.71
CA VAL A 40 1.88 10.07 -2.54
C VAL A 40 2.29 9.45 -3.86
N ASP A 41 3.45 9.85 -4.35
CA ASP A 41 4.05 9.25 -5.55
C ASP A 41 4.91 8.06 -5.11
N VAL A 42 4.53 6.87 -5.57
CA VAL A 42 5.30 5.64 -5.34
C VAL A 42 5.74 5.12 -6.70
N CYS A 43 7.02 5.23 -6.99
CA CYS A 43 7.61 4.74 -8.23
C CYS A 43 6.87 5.23 -9.50
N GLY A 44 6.38 6.47 -9.49
CA GLY A 44 5.65 7.06 -10.61
C GLY A 44 4.14 6.86 -10.58
N ALA A 45 3.63 5.99 -9.71
CA ALA A 45 2.18 5.83 -9.51
C ALA A 45 1.69 6.78 -8.42
N ILE A 46 0.58 7.44 -8.66
CA ILE A 46 0.02 8.40 -7.70
C ILE A 46 -1.08 7.72 -6.89
N ILE A 47 -0.87 7.61 -5.59
CA ILE A 47 -1.87 7.13 -4.65
C ILE A 47 -2.53 8.35 -4.03
N GLY A 48 -3.82 8.55 -4.34
CA GLY A 48 -4.63 9.59 -3.74
C GLY A 48 -5.30 9.05 -2.47
N ILE A 49 -5.26 9.82 -1.40
CA ILE A 49 -5.82 9.42 -0.12
C ILE A 49 -6.92 10.40 0.26
N HIS A 50 -8.15 9.89 0.34
CA HIS A 50 -9.31 10.68 0.74
C HIS A 50 -9.56 10.52 2.23
N ALA A 51 -9.80 11.62 2.93
CA ALA A 51 -10.18 11.61 4.34
C ALA A 51 -11.60 11.03 4.53
N ASP A 52 -12.00 10.86 5.77
CA ASP A 52 -13.33 10.40 6.18
C ASP A 52 -13.61 8.94 5.83
N GLY A 53 -12.57 8.12 5.74
CA GLY A 53 -12.72 6.68 5.65
C GLY A 53 -13.34 6.11 6.94
N GLU A 54 -14.03 4.98 6.82
CA GLU A 54 -14.70 4.32 7.94
C GLU A 54 -13.84 3.26 8.60
N GLY A 55 -12.66 2.98 8.08
CA GLY A 55 -11.77 1.94 8.59
C GLY A 55 -12.17 0.53 8.24
N LYS A 56 -13.18 0.36 7.40
CA LYS A 56 -13.63 -0.97 6.97
C LYS A 56 -12.63 -1.60 6.01
N ARG A 57 -12.48 -2.91 6.11
CA ARG A 57 -11.67 -3.67 5.16
C ARG A 57 -12.22 -3.50 3.75
N THR A 58 -11.38 -3.00 2.85
CA THR A 58 -11.74 -2.74 1.46
C THR A 58 -10.63 -3.19 0.53
N TRP A 59 -10.94 -4.08 -0.40
CA TRP A 59 -9.98 -4.49 -1.42
C TRP A 59 -9.77 -3.36 -2.42
N THR A 60 -8.51 -2.96 -2.63
CA THR A 60 -8.16 -1.83 -3.50
C THR A 60 -7.70 -2.25 -4.88
N GLY A 61 -7.18 -3.46 -5.02
CA GLY A 61 -6.50 -3.89 -6.23
C GLY A 61 -5.08 -3.35 -6.38
N LEU A 62 -4.58 -2.57 -5.41
CA LEU A 62 -3.19 -2.10 -5.42
C LEU A 62 -2.24 -3.27 -5.25
N SER A 63 -1.19 -3.28 -6.05
CA SER A 63 -0.13 -4.28 -6.00
C SER A 63 1.22 -3.60 -6.12
N PHE A 64 2.14 -3.93 -5.22
CA PHE A 64 3.49 -3.40 -5.22
C PHE A 64 4.46 -4.55 -5.43
N GLN A 65 5.19 -4.53 -6.55
CA GLN A 65 6.24 -5.53 -6.80
C GLN A 65 7.54 -5.04 -6.19
N LEU A 66 8.09 -5.84 -5.28
CA LEU A 66 9.30 -5.55 -4.53
C LEU A 66 10.46 -6.41 -5.03
N ASP A 67 11.67 -5.96 -4.80
CA ASP A 67 12.87 -6.77 -5.01
C ASP A 67 13.07 -7.81 -3.91
N ASP A 68 12.62 -7.52 -2.68
CA ASP A 68 12.71 -8.42 -1.53
C ASP A 68 11.39 -8.39 -0.74
N LEU A 69 10.53 -9.37 -1.01
CA LEU A 69 9.20 -9.43 -0.39
C LEU A 69 9.28 -9.75 1.11
N ARG A 70 10.23 -10.55 1.54
CA ARG A 70 10.39 -10.89 2.97
C ARG A 70 10.70 -9.64 3.79
N GLU A 71 11.63 -8.83 3.30
CA GLU A 71 11.95 -7.54 3.92
C GLU A 71 10.76 -6.60 3.88
N GLY A 72 10.01 -6.59 2.76
CA GLY A 72 8.80 -5.77 2.63
C GLY A 72 7.73 -6.13 3.65
N ILE A 73 7.51 -7.42 3.90
CA ILE A 73 6.54 -7.87 4.91
C ILE A 73 6.94 -7.39 6.30
N GLU A 74 8.22 -7.55 6.67
CA GLU A 74 8.72 -7.10 7.97
C GLU A 74 8.52 -5.59 8.15
N LYS A 75 8.88 -4.82 7.14
CA LYS A 75 8.73 -3.36 7.17
C LYS A 75 7.27 -2.94 7.21
N MET A 76 6.41 -3.61 6.47
CA MET A 76 4.97 -3.35 6.45
C MET A 76 4.36 -3.51 7.85
N ILE A 77 4.73 -4.57 8.56
CA ILE A 77 4.28 -4.80 9.93
C ILE A 77 4.83 -3.73 10.88
N GLN A 78 6.10 -3.36 10.75
CA GLN A 78 6.70 -2.29 11.54
C GLN A 78 6.01 -0.94 11.33
N CYS A 79 5.51 -0.68 10.12
CA CYS A 79 4.79 0.55 9.80
C CYS A 79 3.32 0.54 10.24
N GLY A 80 2.82 -0.56 10.81
CA GLY A 80 1.46 -0.66 11.33
C GLY A 80 0.48 -1.40 10.45
N GLY A 81 0.91 -1.96 9.34
CA GLY A 81 0.09 -2.84 8.52
C GLY A 81 0.07 -4.27 9.05
N GLU A 82 -0.77 -5.09 8.45
CA GLU A 82 -0.91 -6.50 8.85
C GLU A 82 -1.03 -7.39 7.63
N LEU A 83 -0.59 -8.64 7.77
CA LEU A 83 -0.94 -9.70 6.81
C LEU A 83 -2.38 -10.12 7.05
N THR A 84 -3.15 -10.30 5.97
CA THR A 84 -4.53 -10.75 6.07
C THR A 84 -4.63 -12.28 6.07
N ARG A 85 -3.55 -12.94 5.67
CA ARG A 85 -3.43 -14.41 5.73
C ARG A 85 -1.96 -14.80 5.69
N GLU A 86 -1.67 -16.03 6.10
CA GLU A 86 -0.32 -16.58 6.03
C GLU A 86 0.11 -16.73 4.58
N PRO A 87 1.26 -16.16 4.16
CA PRO A 87 1.76 -16.33 2.80
C PRO A 87 2.21 -17.77 2.54
N VAL A 88 2.03 -18.24 1.32
CA VAL A 88 2.60 -19.51 0.88
C VAL A 88 4.11 -19.33 0.70
N ASP A 89 4.89 -20.18 1.33
CA ASP A 89 6.34 -20.17 1.24
C ASP A 89 6.87 -21.59 1.41
N THR A 90 6.86 -22.34 0.31
CA THR A 90 7.30 -23.74 0.28
C THR A 90 8.41 -23.90 -0.76
N GLU A 91 9.04 -25.06 -0.77
CA GLU A 91 10.07 -25.37 -1.77
C GLU A 91 9.47 -25.39 -3.19
N GLU A 92 8.25 -25.90 -3.35
CA GLU A 92 7.55 -25.94 -4.64
C GLU A 92 6.96 -24.59 -5.05
N ASP A 93 6.58 -23.79 -4.08
CA ASP A 93 5.99 -22.45 -4.33
C ASP A 93 6.61 -21.43 -3.36
N PRO A 94 7.83 -20.95 -3.68
CA PRO A 94 8.52 -19.97 -2.82
C PRO A 94 7.76 -18.66 -2.69
N LEU A 95 8.03 -17.93 -1.63
CA LEU A 95 7.38 -16.67 -1.32
C LEU A 95 7.40 -15.71 -2.51
N HIS A 96 6.22 -15.31 -2.99
CA HIS A 96 6.09 -14.36 -4.10
C HIS A 96 4.87 -13.44 -3.96
N LEU A 97 4.01 -13.68 -2.98
CA LEU A 97 2.77 -12.92 -2.78
C LEU A 97 2.46 -12.78 -1.29
N ALA A 98 2.16 -11.57 -0.87
CA ALA A 98 1.65 -11.27 0.46
C ALA A 98 0.36 -10.44 0.33
N MET A 99 -0.69 -10.88 1.01
CA MET A 99 -1.95 -10.15 1.11
C MET A 99 -1.92 -9.33 2.39
N CYS A 100 -2.11 -8.02 2.27
CA CYS A 100 -1.85 -7.05 3.33
C CYS A 100 -3.04 -6.13 3.53
N VAL A 101 -3.05 -5.45 4.66
CA VAL A 101 -3.99 -4.37 4.96
C VAL A 101 -3.23 -3.22 5.61
N ASP A 102 -3.50 -1.99 5.20
CA ASP A 102 -2.93 -0.80 5.82
C ASP A 102 -3.68 -0.44 7.12
N PRO A 103 -3.19 0.52 7.92
CA PRO A 103 -3.84 0.88 9.18
C PRO A 103 -5.28 1.41 9.04
N ASP A 104 -5.69 1.81 7.85
CA ASP A 104 -7.02 2.38 7.58
C ASP A 104 -7.99 1.38 6.94
N GLY A 105 -7.59 0.13 6.79
CA GLY A 105 -8.45 -0.93 6.26
C GLY A 105 -8.32 -1.17 4.76
N ASN A 106 -7.48 -0.44 4.06
CA ASN A 106 -7.26 -0.67 2.63
C ASN A 106 -6.42 -1.93 2.44
N GLU A 107 -6.99 -2.91 1.73
CA GLU A 107 -6.30 -4.16 1.44
C GLU A 107 -5.54 -4.04 0.13
N PHE A 108 -4.30 -4.53 0.14
CA PHE A 108 -3.40 -4.47 -1.01
C PHE A 108 -2.51 -5.70 -1.03
N MET A 109 -1.76 -5.89 -2.09
CA MET A 109 -0.77 -6.97 -2.15
C MET A 109 0.62 -6.44 -2.40
N MET A 110 1.59 -7.19 -1.90
CA MET A 110 2.99 -7.05 -2.25
C MET A 110 3.44 -8.33 -2.92
N THR A 111 4.24 -8.19 -3.96
CA THR A 111 4.71 -9.34 -4.74
C THR A 111 6.21 -9.26 -4.98
N GLN A 112 6.75 -10.35 -5.44
CA GLN A 112 8.11 -10.43 -5.91
C GLN A 112 8.16 -11.41 -7.07
N ARG A 113 9.15 -11.30 -7.94
CA ARG A 113 9.31 -12.24 -9.05
C ARG A 113 9.51 -13.66 -8.52
N ARG A 114 8.94 -14.63 -9.22
CA ARG A 114 9.03 -16.04 -8.84
C ARG A 114 10.38 -16.68 -9.09
N SER A 115 11.13 -16.16 -10.01
CA SER A 115 12.41 -16.81 -10.40
C SER A 115 13.61 -16.10 -9.83
#